data_255d86cc9797713504ad1eac7ba0b193
#
_entry.id   255d86cc9797713504ad1eac7ba0b193
#
_cell.length_a   1.000
_cell.length_b   1.000
_cell.length_c   1.000
_cell.angle_alpha   90.00
_cell.angle_beta   90.00
_cell.angle_gamma   90.00
#
_symmetry.space_group_name_H-M   'P 1'
#
loop_
_entity.id
_entity.type
_entity.pdbx_description
1 polymer ?
#
loop_
_entity_poly.entity_id
_entity_poly.type
_entity_poly.pdbx_seq_one_letter_code
_entity_poly.pdbx_strand_id
1 'polypeptide(L)'
;MKKIFLFFLAILMLVSCGDSKDENTLYVYSWADYIPQFVYEDFENETGIKVIEDIYSSNEEMYTKIKAGGEGYDIIMPSSDYYEIMMKEDMLAKLDKSQLENIENIDDTYMAQLRKFDPENDYGVPYMRGITCIAVNKKFVKDYPRDYTIYNRYDLAGRMTLLDDMREVFVPALALNGYKQDADSTEAMEKTKSTILNWKKNIAKFDAESYGKGFANGDFWVVQGYPDNIYRELSEEDRKNVDFIIPPGDQGYSSIDSFVVLKDSKNFENAMKFINYIHRPDVYAKISDFIEIPSINKGANELVTKKPLYNVDKTKNAQLLIDIGDKLNIQNKYWQEILIAN
;
A
#
# COMPACT_ATOMS: atom_id res chain seq x y z
N MET A 1 40.73 -69.38 -26.65
CA MET A 1 40.51 -68.57 -25.44
C MET A 1 39.79 -67.30 -25.88
N LYS A 2 38.44 -67.29 -25.76
CA LYS A 2 37.61 -66.18 -26.19
C LYS A 2 37.24 -65.37 -24.93
N LYS A 3 37.67 -64.11 -24.85
CA LYS A 3 37.26 -63.18 -23.77
C LYS A 3 35.94 -62.55 -24.16
N ILE A 4 34.89 -62.83 -23.40
CA ILE A 4 33.57 -62.20 -23.49
C ILE A 4 33.65 -60.91 -22.69
N PHE A 5 33.44 -59.78 -23.39
CA PHE A 5 33.31 -58.44 -22.81
C PHE A 5 31.83 -58.22 -22.51
N LEU A 6 31.46 -58.25 -21.24
CA LEU A 6 30.13 -57.83 -20.78
C LEU A 6 30.12 -56.30 -20.70
N PHE A 7 29.32 -55.67 -21.59
CA PHE A 7 29.01 -54.26 -21.51
C PHE A 7 27.85 -54.06 -20.56
N PHE A 8 28.15 -53.54 -19.35
CA PHE A 8 27.11 -53.10 -18.40
C PHE A 8 26.63 -51.71 -18.83
N LEU A 9 25.43 -51.66 -19.43
CA LEU A 9 24.75 -50.41 -19.78
C LEU A 9 24.09 -49.87 -18.49
N ALA A 10 24.77 -48.96 -17.79
CA ALA A 10 24.17 -48.22 -16.68
C ALA A 10 23.21 -47.18 -17.23
N ILE A 11 21.91 -47.47 -17.18
CA ILE A 11 20.87 -46.48 -17.42
C ILE A 11 20.87 -45.54 -16.22
N LEU A 12 21.50 -44.38 -16.36
CA LEU A 12 21.28 -43.26 -15.47
C LEU A 12 19.85 -42.78 -15.69
N MET A 13 18.94 -43.14 -14.81
CA MET A 13 17.68 -42.39 -14.63
C MET A 13 18.06 -41.00 -14.11
N LEU A 14 18.14 -40.04 -14.98
CA LEU A 14 18.05 -38.63 -14.63
C LEU A 14 16.64 -38.44 -14.08
N VAL A 15 16.48 -38.59 -12.77
CA VAL A 15 15.37 -38.00 -12.06
C VAL A 15 15.57 -36.49 -12.18
N SER A 16 14.95 -35.91 -13.20
CA SER A 16 14.72 -34.48 -13.28
C SER A 16 13.85 -34.13 -12.06
N CYS A 17 14.47 -33.68 -10.99
CA CYS A 17 13.78 -32.86 -10.01
C CYS A 17 13.47 -31.53 -10.73
N GLY A 18 12.43 -31.54 -11.54
CA GLY A 18 11.70 -30.31 -11.82
C GLY A 18 11.17 -29.86 -10.46
N ASP A 19 11.42 -28.65 -10.06
CA ASP A 19 10.69 -27.96 -9.00
C ASP A 19 9.20 -28.00 -9.40
N SER A 20 8.51 -29.08 -9.01
CA SER A 20 7.06 -29.06 -8.95
C SER A 20 6.74 -28.16 -7.78
N LYS A 21 6.51 -26.86 -8.06
CA LYS A 21 5.83 -26.02 -7.08
C LYS A 21 4.60 -26.81 -6.66
N ASP A 22 4.43 -26.91 -5.36
CA ASP A 22 3.33 -27.65 -4.76
C ASP A 22 2.02 -27.02 -5.29
N GLU A 23 1.23 -27.80 -6.03
CA GLU A 23 -0.03 -27.34 -6.65
C GLU A 23 -1.02 -26.76 -5.61
N ASN A 24 -0.78 -27.03 -4.33
CA ASN A 24 -1.55 -26.53 -3.19
C ASN A 24 -0.85 -25.36 -2.46
N THR A 25 -0.02 -24.60 -3.14
CA THR A 25 0.65 -23.45 -2.53
C THR A 25 0.27 -22.16 -3.29
N LEU A 26 0.17 -21.05 -2.57
CA LEU A 26 -0.04 -19.71 -3.08
C LEU A 26 1.01 -18.78 -2.51
N TYR A 27 1.70 -18.04 -3.36
CA TYR A 27 2.74 -17.07 -2.95
C TYR A 27 2.20 -15.67 -3.06
N VAL A 28 2.12 -14.97 -1.92
CA VAL A 28 1.60 -13.61 -1.80
C VAL A 28 2.74 -12.67 -1.42
N TYR A 29 2.91 -11.57 -2.14
CA TYR A 29 3.85 -10.51 -1.81
C TYR A 29 3.07 -9.26 -1.43
N SER A 30 3.08 -8.89 -0.17
CA SER A 30 2.14 -8.00 0.49
C SER A 30 2.85 -6.93 1.32
N TRP A 31 2.09 -5.96 1.80
CA TRP A 31 2.53 -5.04 2.85
C TRP A 31 2.59 -5.77 4.19
N ALA A 32 3.51 -5.35 5.06
CA ALA A 32 3.61 -5.90 6.41
C ALA A 32 2.31 -5.69 7.22
N ASP A 33 1.89 -6.72 7.97
CA ASP A 33 0.70 -6.69 8.84
C ASP A 33 -0.61 -6.32 8.13
N TYR A 34 -0.72 -6.60 6.84
CA TYR A 34 -1.85 -6.16 6.02
C TYR A 34 -2.97 -7.20 5.96
N ILE A 35 -2.63 -8.47 6.01
CA ILE A 35 -3.55 -9.59 6.17
C ILE A 35 -3.18 -10.34 7.45
N PRO A 36 -4.11 -10.49 8.41
CA PRO A 36 -3.80 -11.20 9.65
C PRO A 36 -3.45 -12.67 9.40
N GLN A 37 -2.47 -13.20 10.12
CA GLN A 37 -1.99 -14.57 9.97
C GLN A 37 -3.13 -15.62 10.09
N PHE A 38 -4.08 -15.39 10.99
CA PHE A 38 -5.22 -16.31 11.16
C PHE A 38 -6.13 -16.41 9.92
N VAL A 39 -6.12 -15.38 9.05
CA VAL A 39 -6.89 -15.40 7.79
C VAL A 39 -6.26 -16.39 6.81
N TYR A 40 -4.93 -16.43 6.74
CA TYR A 40 -4.20 -17.44 5.95
C TYR A 40 -4.43 -18.85 6.48
N GLU A 41 -4.40 -19.01 7.81
CA GLU A 41 -4.65 -20.30 8.46
C GLU A 41 -6.10 -20.78 8.24
N ASP A 42 -7.09 -19.90 8.37
CA ASP A 42 -8.50 -20.20 8.07
C ASP A 42 -8.67 -20.62 6.59
N PHE A 43 -8.02 -19.93 5.66
CA PHE A 43 -8.05 -20.26 4.24
C PHE A 43 -7.40 -21.62 3.96
N GLU A 44 -6.22 -21.90 4.52
CA GLU A 44 -5.56 -23.20 4.38
C GLU A 44 -6.42 -24.33 4.95
N ASN A 45 -7.03 -24.12 6.11
CA ASN A 45 -7.92 -25.12 6.74
C ASN A 45 -9.18 -25.41 5.87
N GLU A 46 -9.72 -24.38 5.20
CA GLU A 46 -10.93 -24.52 4.37
C GLU A 46 -10.62 -25.14 2.99
N THR A 47 -9.49 -24.79 2.39
CA THR A 47 -9.20 -25.12 0.99
C THR A 47 -8.10 -26.15 0.78
N GLY A 48 -7.26 -26.38 1.79
CA GLY A 48 -6.03 -27.14 1.68
C GLY A 48 -4.91 -26.43 0.94
N ILE A 49 -5.08 -25.11 0.61
CA ILE A 49 -4.09 -24.30 -0.09
C ILE A 49 -3.27 -23.52 0.95
N LYS A 50 -1.98 -23.82 1.03
CA LYS A 50 -1.05 -23.10 1.90
C LYS A 50 -0.68 -21.76 1.32
N VAL A 51 -0.81 -20.69 2.09
CA VAL A 51 -0.34 -19.36 1.70
C VAL A 51 1.05 -19.11 2.28
N ILE A 52 1.97 -18.68 1.43
CA ILE A 52 3.31 -18.22 1.80
C ILE A 52 3.38 -16.74 1.50
N GLU A 53 3.47 -15.94 2.55
CA GLU A 53 3.59 -14.49 2.45
C GLU A 53 5.06 -14.08 2.50
N ASP A 54 5.43 -13.15 1.62
CA ASP A 54 6.62 -12.30 1.70
C ASP A 54 6.16 -10.84 1.79
N ILE A 55 6.97 -9.98 2.39
CA ILE A 55 6.57 -8.58 2.65
C ILE A 55 7.51 -7.60 1.95
N TYR A 56 6.96 -6.43 1.60
CA TYR A 56 7.72 -5.27 1.11
C TYR A 56 7.34 -4.01 1.88
N SER A 57 8.22 -3.01 1.82
CA SER A 57 8.09 -1.74 2.54
C SER A 57 7.68 -0.56 1.64
N SER A 58 7.81 -0.71 0.31
CA SER A 58 7.39 0.31 -0.67
C SER A 58 6.98 -0.31 -2.00
N ASN A 59 6.14 0.41 -2.76
CA ASN A 59 5.77 0.01 -4.12
C ASN A 59 7.00 -0.07 -5.04
N GLU A 60 7.98 0.81 -4.87
CA GLU A 60 9.24 0.83 -5.62
C GLU A 60 10.06 -0.44 -5.41
N GLU A 61 10.15 -0.90 -4.16
CA GLU A 61 10.81 -2.16 -3.81
C GLU A 61 10.12 -3.33 -4.49
N MET A 62 8.80 -3.46 -4.31
CA MET A 62 7.98 -4.49 -4.90
C MET A 62 8.12 -4.51 -6.43
N TYR A 63 7.92 -3.37 -7.09
CA TYR A 63 7.98 -3.25 -8.53
C TYR A 63 9.37 -3.58 -9.08
N THR A 64 10.43 -3.07 -8.44
CA THR A 64 11.82 -3.34 -8.86
C THR A 64 12.13 -4.83 -8.78
N LYS A 65 11.72 -5.50 -7.69
CA LYS A 65 11.92 -6.93 -7.49
C LYS A 65 11.19 -7.76 -8.56
N ILE A 66 9.92 -7.45 -8.82
CA ILE A 66 9.12 -8.16 -9.83
C ILE A 66 9.70 -7.92 -11.23
N LYS A 67 10.04 -6.66 -11.57
CA LYS A 67 10.60 -6.31 -12.89
C LYS A 67 11.98 -6.90 -13.15
N ALA A 68 12.76 -7.12 -12.11
CA ALA A 68 14.07 -7.80 -12.22
C ALA A 68 13.95 -9.33 -12.40
N GLY A 69 12.75 -9.88 -12.54
CA GLY A 69 12.50 -11.30 -12.65
C GLY A 69 12.38 -11.97 -11.29
N GLY A 70 11.84 -11.27 -10.28
CA GLY A 70 11.45 -11.83 -8.99
C GLY A 70 10.40 -12.92 -9.18
N GLU A 71 10.86 -14.11 -9.60
CA GLU A 71 10.00 -15.24 -9.91
C GLU A 71 9.42 -15.83 -8.63
N GLY A 72 8.18 -16.26 -8.75
CA GLY A 72 7.59 -17.13 -7.76
C GLY A 72 6.41 -16.57 -7.01
N TYR A 73 6.09 -15.29 -7.12
CA TYR A 73 4.87 -14.74 -6.56
C TYR A 73 3.69 -14.94 -7.50
N ASP A 74 2.52 -15.16 -6.93
CA ASP A 74 1.27 -15.31 -7.64
C ASP A 74 0.44 -14.03 -7.52
N ILE A 75 0.32 -13.51 -6.29
CA ILE A 75 -0.42 -12.31 -5.97
C ILE A 75 0.52 -11.25 -5.42
N ILE A 76 0.31 -10.01 -5.84
CA ILE A 76 0.88 -8.82 -5.23
C ILE A 76 -0.23 -7.80 -4.93
N MET A 77 0.08 -6.79 -4.10
CA MET A 77 -0.91 -5.82 -3.63
C MET A 77 -0.44 -4.37 -3.85
N PRO A 78 -0.24 -3.94 -5.11
CA PRO A 78 0.21 -2.59 -5.41
C PRO A 78 -0.85 -1.54 -5.06
N SER A 79 -0.38 -0.35 -4.74
CA SER A 79 -1.22 0.84 -4.73
C SER A 79 -1.62 1.26 -6.15
N SER A 80 -2.66 2.06 -6.27
CA SER A 80 -3.34 2.36 -7.55
C SER A 80 -2.44 2.89 -8.66
N ASP A 81 -1.42 3.68 -8.35
CA ASP A 81 -0.44 4.19 -9.31
C ASP A 81 0.47 3.08 -9.87
N TYR A 82 1.00 2.22 -9.00
CA TYR A 82 1.81 1.08 -9.44
C TYR A 82 0.98 -0.03 -10.08
N TYR A 83 -0.26 -0.22 -9.66
CA TYR A 83 -1.19 -1.08 -10.38
C TYR A 83 -1.37 -0.60 -11.82
N GLU A 84 -1.60 0.69 -12.04
CA GLU A 84 -1.72 1.29 -13.37
C GLU A 84 -0.45 1.09 -14.22
N ILE A 85 0.75 1.31 -13.63
CA ILE A 85 2.05 1.11 -14.27
C ILE A 85 2.20 -0.35 -14.70
N MET A 86 2.01 -1.30 -13.79
CA MET A 86 2.21 -2.72 -14.04
C MET A 86 1.22 -3.28 -15.06
N MET A 87 -0.02 -2.77 -15.07
CA MET A 87 -1.02 -3.11 -16.09
C MET A 87 -0.56 -2.62 -17.48
N LYS A 88 -0.10 -1.37 -17.59
CA LYS A 88 0.41 -0.81 -18.85
C LYS A 88 1.65 -1.55 -19.38
N GLU A 89 2.47 -2.07 -18.50
CA GLU A 89 3.67 -2.85 -18.83
C GLU A 89 3.37 -4.35 -19.10
N ASP A 90 2.10 -4.75 -19.13
CA ASP A 90 1.68 -6.13 -19.42
C ASP A 90 2.24 -7.17 -18.43
N MET A 91 2.39 -6.75 -17.15
CA MET A 91 2.92 -7.59 -16.06
C MET A 91 1.83 -8.39 -15.34
N LEU A 92 0.55 -8.07 -15.56
CA LEU A 92 -0.57 -8.61 -14.82
C LEU A 92 -1.39 -9.58 -15.66
N ALA A 93 -1.92 -10.63 -15.00
CA ALA A 93 -2.89 -11.53 -15.59
C ALA A 93 -4.29 -10.91 -15.57
N LYS A 94 -5.06 -11.17 -16.61
CA LYS A 94 -6.48 -10.82 -16.63
C LYS A 94 -7.25 -11.77 -15.71
N LEU A 95 -8.07 -11.22 -14.82
CA LEU A 95 -8.82 -11.99 -13.83
C LEU A 95 -10.02 -12.71 -14.45
N ASP A 96 -10.32 -13.90 -13.99
CA ASP A 96 -11.55 -14.60 -14.31
C ASP A 96 -12.66 -14.19 -13.32
N LYS A 97 -13.44 -13.18 -13.72
CA LYS A 97 -14.52 -12.64 -12.89
C LYS A 97 -15.61 -13.65 -12.54
N SER A 98 -15.74 -14.73 -13.31
CA SER A 98 -16.72 -15.77 -13.01
C SER A 98 -16.41 -16.54 -11.72
N GLN A 99 -15.15 -16.45 -11.25
CA GLN A 99 -14.69 -17.06 -10.01
C GLN A 99 -14.70 -16.07 -8.82
N LEU A 100 -15.10 -14.83 -9.03
CA LEU A 100 -15.00 -13.75 -8.05
C LEU A 100 -16.39 -13.24 -7.61
N GLU A 101 -17.28 -14.12 -7.20
CA GLU A 101 -18.63 -13.74 -6.79
C GLU A 101 -18.67 -12.76 -5.62
N ASN A 102 -17.68 -12.83 -4.70
CA ASN A 102 -17.62 -11.98 -3.52
C ASN A 102 -17.15 -10.53 -3.81
N ILE A 103 -16.70 -10.20 -5.01
CA ILE A 103 -16.40 -8.82 -5.38
C ILE A 103 -17.65 -7.93 -5.41
N GLU A 104 -18.85 -8.51 -5.49
CA GLU A 104 -20.12 -7.79 -5.35
C GLU A 104 -20.25 -7.07 -3.99
N ASN A 105 -19.55 -7.56 -2.98
CA ASN A 105 -19.52 -6.94 -1.66
C ASN A 105 -18.69 -5.65 -1.61
N ILE A 106 -17.84 -5.38 -2.59
CA ILE A 106 -17.04 -4.15 -2.63
C ILE A 106 -17.95 -2.96 -2.94
N ASP A 107 -17.76 -1.84 -2.25
CA ASP A 107 -18.48 -0.60 -2.54
C ASP A 107 -18.10 -0.10 -3.94
N ASP A 108 -19.13 0.18 -4.74
CA ASP A 108 -19.00 0.58 -6.15
C ASP A 108 -18.16 1.84 -6.36
N THR A 109 -18.03 2.68 -5.33
CA THR A 109 -17.18 3.87 -5.34
C THR A 109 -15.72 3.51 -5.58
N TYR A 110 -15.22 2.44 -4.98
CA TYR A 110 -13.83 2.00 -5.13
C TYR A 110 -13.59 1.36 -6.50
N MET A 111 -14.51 0.51 -6.94
CA MET A 111 -14.49 -0.05 -8.29
C MET A 111 -14.52 1.06 -9.36
N ALA A 112 -15.34 2.09 -9.16
CA ALA A 112 -15.43 3.23 -10.06
C ALA A 112 -14.13 4.08 -10.13
N GLN A 113 -13.38 4.14 -9.05
CA GLN A 113 -12.09 4.85 -9.03
C GLN A 113 -11.04 4.12 -9.86
N LEU A 114 -10.98 2.80 -9.78
CA LEU A 114 -10.05 1.99 -10.59
C LEU A 114 -10.41 2.02 -12.08
N ARG A 115 -11.71 2.11 -12.44
CA ARG A 115 -12.14 2.24 -13.85
C ARG A 115 -11.56 3.44 -14.58
N LYS A 116 -10.91 4.37 -13.91
CA LYS A 116 -10.21 5.49 -14.56
C LYS A 116 -9.02 5.02 -15.41
N PHE A 117 -8.39 3.93 -15.05
CA PHE A 117 -7.25 3.35 -15.76
C PHE A 117 -7.46 1.87 -16.16
N ASP A 118 -8.30 1.12 -15.44
CA ASP A 118 -8.75 -0.22 -15.79
C ASP A 118 -10.27 -0.22 -16.02
N PRO A 119 -10.76 0.17 -17.21
CA PRO A 119 -12.16 0.48 -17.47
C PRO A 119 -13.14 -0.63 -17.12
N GLU A 120 -12.72 -1.88 -17.26
CA GLU A 120 -13.55 -3.04 -16.97
C GLU A 120 -13.22 -3.68 -15.59
N ASN A 121 -12.23 -3.17 -14.85
CA ASN A 121 -11.67 -3.80 -13.66
C ASN A 121 -11.24 -5.26 -13.95
N ASP A 122 -10.46 -5.42 -15.01
CA ASP A 122 -10.08 -6.75 -15.51
C ASP A 122 -8.82 -7.30 -14.84
N TYR A 123 -8.01 -6.47 -14.19
CA TYR A 123 -6.67 -6.88 -13.72
C TYR A 123 -6.53 -6.83 -12.20
N GLY A 124 -7.40 -6.12 -11.48
CA GLY A 124 -7.27 -6.01 -10.04
C GLY A 124 -8.59 -5.93 -9.30
N VAL A 125 -8.56 -6.36 -8.05
CA VAL A 125 -9.69 -6.28 -7.11
C VAL A 125 -9.30 -5.39 -5.94
N PRO A 126 -10.02 -4.27 -5.67
CA PRO A 126 -9.74 -3.41 -4.53
C PRO A 126 -9.73 -4.20 -3.23
N TYR A 127 -8.69 -4.01 -2.45
CA TYR A 127 -8.58 -4.61 -1.13
C TYR A 127 -8.80 -3.59 -0.03
N MET A 128 -8.10 -2.46 -0.11
CA MET A 128 -8.11 -1.48 0.96
C MET A 128 -7.85 -0.08 0.43
N ARG A 129 -8.39 0.91 1.13
CA ARG A 129 -8.06 2.30 0.85
C ARG A 129 -7.02 2.79 1.83
N GLY A 130 -5.80 3.00 1.34
CA GLY A 130 -4.76 3.71 2.07
C GLY A 130 -5.06 5.22 2.13
N ILE A 131 -4.81 5.84 3.27
CA ILE A 131 -4.90 7.28 3.43
C ILE A 131 -3.78 7.77 4.31
N THR A 132 -3.12 8.83 3.86
CA THR A 132 -2.13 9.52 4.67
C THR A 132 -2.78 10.63 5.49
N CYS A 133 -2.44 10.68 6.74
CA CYS A 133 -2.92 11.69 7.68
C CYS A 133 -1.78 12.51 8.28
N ILE A 134 -2.15 13.56 8.97
CA ILE A 134 -1.28 14.28 9.91
C ILE A 134 -1.79 13.91 11.31
N ALA A 135 -0.99 13.15 12.07
CA ALA A 135 -1.31 12.86 13.45
C ALA A 135 -0.73 13.94 14.36
N VAL A 136 -1.57 14.46 15.26
CA VAL A 136 -1.21 15.50 16.21
C VAL A 136 -1.40 14.97 17.63
N ASN A 137 -0.35 15.05 18.44
CA ASN A 137 -0.42 14.71 19.87
C ASN A 137 -0.98 15.89 20.66
N LYS A 138 -2.26 15.79 21.03
CA LYS A 138 -3.00 16.82 21.78
C LYS A 138 -2.49 17.08 23.20
N LYS A 139 -1.60 16.23 23.72
CA LYS A 139 -0.93 16.53 25.00
C LYS A 139 0.00 17.73 24.87
N PHE A 140 0.70 17.84 23.73
CA PHE A 140 1.76 18.82 23.50
C PHE A 140 1.34 19.96 22.58
N VAL A 141 0.47 19.70 21.58
CA VAL A 141 0.11 20.69 20.56
C VAL A 141 -1.33 21.13 20.75
N LYS A 142 -1.52 22.45 20.84
CA LYS A 142 -2.83 23.10 20.94
C LYS A 142 -2.99 24.08 19.77
N ASP A 143 -4.23 24.36 19.40
CA ASP A 143 -4.60 25.38 18.40
C ASP A 143 -3.78 25.28 17.12
N TYR A 144 -4.01 24.24 16.35
CA TYR A 144 -3.26 23.91 15.13
C TYR A 144 -4.16 23.92 13.88
N PRO A 145 -3.61 24.29 12.71
CA PRO A 145 -4.32 24.15 11.44
C PRO A 145 -4.58 22.68 11.11
N ARG A 146 -5.64 22.41 10.35
CA ARG A 146 -6.04 21.06 9.97
C ARG A 146 -5.61 20.71 8.53
N ASP A 147 -4.43 21.18 8.15
CA ASP A 147 -3.82 20.96 6.85
C ASP A 147 -2.30 21.01 6.95
N TYR A 148 -1.60 20.86 5.83
CA TYR A 148 -0.14 20.84 5.78
C TYR A 148 0.52 22.17 6.17
N THR A 149 -0.22 23.28 6.36
CA THR A 149 0.36 24.52 6.89
C THR A 149 0.85 24.36 8.33
N ILE A 150 0.48 23.29 9.04
CA ILE A 150 1.03 22.95 10.36
C ILE A 150 2.56 22.83 10.33
N TYR A 151 3.15 22.38 9.22
CA TYR A 151 4.60 22.26 9.06
C TYR A 151 5.33 23.60 8.93
N ASN A 152 4.59 24.73 8.85
CA ASN A 152 5.16 26.07 8.94
C ASN A 152 5.36 26.53 10.42
N ARG A 153 4.93 25.75 11.40
CA ARG A 153 5.02 26.06 12.85
C ARG A 153 6.46 25.90 13.35
N TYR A 154 7.20 27.03 13.41
CA TYR A 154 8.57 27.07 13.93
C TYR A 154 8.67 26.75 15.43
N ASP A 155 7.62 26.99 16.19
CA ASP A 155 7.54 26.66 17.62
C ASP A 155 7.47 25.13 17.87
N LEU A 156 7.20 24.34 16.83
CA LEU A 156 7.24 22.87 16.83
C LEU A 156 8.51 22.32 16.18
N ALA A 157 9.50 23.18 15.87
CA ALA A 157 10.71 22.75 15.17
C ALA A 157 11.43 21.61 15.89
N GLY A 158 11.83 20.59 15.15
CA GLY A 158 12.43 19.37 15.67
C GLY A 158 11.47 18.39 16.34
N ARG A 159 10.15 18.67 16.33
CA ARG A 159 9.10 17.82 16.88
C ARG A 159 8.11 17.32 15.83
N MET A 160 8.42 17.52 14.57
CA MET A 160 7.59 17.11 13.45
C MET A 160 8.35 16.19 12.51
N THR A 161 7.67 15.28 11.83
CA THR A 161 8.22 14.45 10.75
C THR A 161 7.32 14.46 9.53
N LEU A 162 7.92 14.35 8.36
CA LEU A 162 7.25 14.02 7.10
C LEU A 162 7.71 12.63 6.68
N LEU A 163 6.91 11.93 5.88
CA LEU A 163 7.32 10.65 5.31
C LEU A 163 8.54 10.81 4.41
N ASP A 164 9.43 9.83 4.41
CA ASP A 164 10.52 9.74 3.43
C ASP A 164 10.00 9.07 2.15
N ASP A 165 8.99 9.71 1.58
CA ASP A 165 8.34 9.30 0.34
C ASP A 165 8.05 10.55 -0.49
N MET A 166 8.57 10.56 -1.71
CA MET A 166 8.46 11.72 -2.59
C MET A 166 7.00 12.07 -2.88
N ARG A 167 6.17 11.09 -3.26
CA ARG A 167 4.77 11.35 -3.63
C ARG A 167 3.97 11.84 -2.44
N GLU A 168 4.22 11.28 -1.27
CA GLU A 168 3.59 11.63 -0.01
C GLU A 168 3.82 13.09 0.41
N VAL A 169 4.96 13.66 0.05
CA VAL A 169 5.34 15.03 0.40
C VAL A 169 5.06 16.02 -0.73
N PHE A 170 5.28 15.62 -1.99
CA PHE A 170 5.05 16.50 -3.15
C PHE A 170 3.60 16.81 -3.41
N VAL A 171 2.72 15.80 -3.34
CA VAL A 171 1.29 15.99 -3.67
C VAL A 171 0.64 17.05 -2.78
N PRO A 172 0.73 17.01 -1.45
CA PRO A 172 0.18 18.09 -0.62
C PRO A 172 0.88 19.43 -0.80
N ALA A 173 2.18 19.44 -1.07
CA ALA A 173 2.91 20.68 -1.33
C ALA A 173 2.51 21.34 -2.67
N LEU A 174 2.28 20.53 -3.72
CA LEU A 174 1.70 20.99 -4.98
C LEU A 174 0.31 21.58 -4.76
N ALA A 175 -0.56 20.86 -4.05
CA ALA A 175 -1.92 21.29 -3.78
C ALA A 175 -1.98 22.62 -2.99
N LEU A 176 -1.11 22.81 -1.99
CA LEU A 176 -0.98 24.07 -1.27
C LEU A 176 -0.61 25.24 -2.18
N ASN A 177 0.13 24.98 -3.24
CA ASN A 177 0.51 25.98 -4.24
C ASN A 177 -0.49 26.09 -5.40
N GLY A 178 -1.64 25.38 -5.33
CA GLY A 178 -2.68 25.42 -6.35
C GLY A 178 -2.41 24.58 -7.61
N TYR A 179 -1.50 23.61 -7.51
CA TYR A 179 -1.14 22.70 -8.59
C TYR A 179 -1.74 21.32 -8.39
N LYS A 180 -1.93 20.59 -9.49
CA LYS A 180 -2.35 19.18 -9.47
C LYS A 180 -1.14 18.26 -9.24
N GLN A 181 -1.40 17.01 -8.82
CA GLN A 181 -0.35 16.01 -8.53
C GLN A 181 0.56 15.67 -9.72
N ASP A 182 0.10 15.91 -10.95
CA ASP A 182 0.83 15.66 -12.19
C ASP A 182 1.49 16.93 -12.77
N ALA A 183 1.62 18.01 -11.97
CA ALA A 183 2.32 19.20 -12.41
C ALA A 183 3.81 18.95 -12.63
N ASP A 184 4.37 19.54 -13.70
CA ASP A 184 5.75 19.35 -14.14
C ASP A 184 6.43 20.66 -14.62
N SER A 185 5.69 21.78 -14.62
CA SER A 185 6.27 23.07 -15.00
C SER A 185 7.34 23.51 -14.02
N THR A 186 8.38 24.18 -14.53
CA THR A 186 9.45 24.74 -13.71
C THR A 186 8.90 25.62 -12.58
N GLU A 187 7.88 26.45 -12.86
CA GLU A 187 7.25 27.29 -11.85
C GLU A 187 6.62 26.49 -10.72
N ALA A 188 5.84 25.42 -11.06
CA ALA A 188 5.23 24.57 -10.08
C ALA A 188 6.28 23.85 -9.23
N MET A 189 7.33 23.34 -9.87
CA MET A 189 8.41 22.63 -9.18
C MET A 189 9.20 23.55 -8.22
N GLU A 190 9.56 24.74 -8.64
CA GLU A 190 10.31 25.67 -7.78
C GLU A 190 9.46 26.14 -6.58
N LYS A 191 8.16 26.42 -6.77
CA LYS A 191 7.27 26.77 -5.67
C LYS A 191 7.12 25.62 -4.69
N THR A 192 6.90 24.40 -5.20
CA THR A 192 6.76 23.18 -4.39
C THR A 192 8.04 22.91 -3.60
N LYS A 193 9.20 22.96 -4.25
CA LYS A 193 10.50 22.84 -3.60
C LYS A 193 10.67 23.88 -2.49
N SER A 194 10.34 25.15 -2.74
CA SER A 194 10.41 26.20 -1.73
C SER A 194 9.53 25.89 -0.51
N THR A 195 8.32 25.40 -0.74
CA THR A 195 7.39 24.99 0.32
C THR A 195 7.99 23.87 1.17
N ILE A 196 8.48 22.80 0.52
CA ILE A 196 9.05 21.64 1.23
C ILE A 196 10.35 22.02 1.96
N LEU A 197 11.20 22.87 1.39
CA LEU A 197 12.39 23.37 2.05
C LEU A 197 12.05 24.22 3.30
N ASN A 198 10.92 24.95 3.27
CA ASN A 198 10.45 25.64 4.46
C ASN A 198 9.98 24.66 5.54
N TRP A 199 9.27 23.59 5.17
CA TRP A 199 8.90 22.53 6.11
C TRP A 199 10.13 21.80 6.67
N LYS A 200 11.13 21.53 5.81
CA LYS A 200 12.39 20.86 6.19
C LYS A 200 13.10 21.56 7.34
N LYS A 201 13.02 22.88 7.46
CA LYS A 201 13.60 23.64 8.58
C LYS A 201 12.94 23.33 9.92
N ASN A 202 11.68 22.87 9.91
CA ASN A 202 10.89 22.66 11.10
C ASN A 202 10.75 21.17 11.47
N ILE A 203 10.93 20.25 10.54
CA ILE A 203 10.89 18.81 10.84
C ILE A 203 12.19 18.34 11.49
N ALA A 204 12.10 17.29 12.28
CA ALA A 204 13.26 16.57 12.81
C ALA A 204 13.97 15.78 11.71
N LYS A 205 13.17 15.11 10.86
CA LYS A 205 13.64 14.27 9.75
C LYS A 205 12.50 13.91 8.80
N PHE A 206 12.86 13.43 7.61
CA PHE A 206 11.98 12.55 6.82
C PHE A 206 12.07 11.14 7.41
N ASP A 207 10.94 10.45 7.59
CA ASP A 207 10.88 9.16 8.30
C ASP A 207 9.68 8.34 7.83
N ALA A 208 9.92 7.25 7.13
CA ALA A 208 8.88 6.30 6.71
C ALA A 208 8.78 5.06 7.61
N GLU A 209 9.73 4.84 8.54
CA GLU A 209 9.83 3.60 9.29
C GLU A 209 9.47 3.74 10.78
N SER A 210 9.94 4.84 11.40
CA SER A 210 9.89 4.96 12.88
C SER A 210 8.99 6.07 13.39
N TYR A 211 8.28 6.80 12.52
CA TYR A 211 7.44 7.94 12.87
C TYR A 211 6.35 7.60 13.90
N GLY A 212 5.69 6.44 13.77
CA GLY A 212 4.65 5.99 14.71
C GLY A 212 5.21 5.74 16.10
N LYS A 213 6.33 5.04 16.19
CA LYS A 213 7.02 4.77 17.45
C LYS A 213 7.54 6.04 18.12
N GLY A 214 8.15 6.93 17.33
CA GLY A 214 8.62 8.22 17.84
C GLY A 214 7.46 9.12 18.31
N PHE A 215 6.30 9.06 17.65
CA PHE A 215 5.09 9.75 18.09
C PHE A 215 4.56 9.16 19.41
N ALA A 216 4.49 7.83 19.54
CA ALA A 216 4.05 7.17 20.76
C ALA A 216 4.96 7.48 21.96
N ASN A 217 6.27 7.52 21.75
CA ASN A 217 7.25 7.87 22.79
C ASN A 217 7.26 9.37 23.16
N GLY A 218 6.58 10.25 22.38
CA GLY A 218 6.60 11.69 22.57
C GLY A 218 7.82 12.41 22.04
N ASP A 219 8.66 11.73 21.25
CA ASP A 219 9.78 12.33 20.53
C ASP A 219 9.29 13.30 19.46
N PHE A 220 8.23 12.89 18.74
CA PHE A 220 7.53 13.69 17.75
C PHE A 220 6.12 14.02 18.21
N TRP A 221 5.66 15.23 17.93
CA TRP A 221 4.34 15.73 18.32
C TRP A 221 3.39 15.86 17.15
N VAL A 222 3.94 16.00 15.95
CA VAL A 222 3.19 16.04 14.69
C VAL A 222 3.91 15.13 13.70
N VAL A 223 3.21 14.17 13.13
CA VAL A 223 3.79 13.25 12.14
C VAL A 223 2.85 13.09 10.96
N GLN A 224 3.40 13.11 9.76
CA GLN A 224 2.72 12.60 8.58
C GLN A 224 2.90 11.08 8.56
N GLY A 225 1.82 10.35 8.28
CA GLY A 225 1.91 8.90 8.20
C GLY A 225 0.55 8.22 8.10
N TYR A 226 0.56 6.91 8.20
CA TYR A 226 -0.64 6.08 8.10
C TYR A 226 -1.28 5.92 9.48
N PRO A 227 -2.60 6.15 9.63
CA PRO A 227 -3.28 6.16 10.93
C PRO A 227 -3.12 4.85 11.71
N ASP A 228 -3.21 3.71 11.04
CA ASP A 228 -3.10 2.38 11.64
C ASP A 228 -1.71 2.12 12.22
N ASN A 229 -0.64 2.47 11.48
CA ASN A 229 0.73 2.34 11.95
C ASN A 229 0.99 3.18 13.20
N ILE A 230 0.48 4.41 13.23
CA ILE A 230 0.61 5.29 14.40
C ILE A 230 -0.19 4.73 15.57
N TYR A 231 -1.43 4.32 15.32
CA TYR A 231 -2.36 3.89 16.35
C TYR A 231 -1.92 2.60 17.05
N ARG A 232 -1.31 1.71 16.31
CA ARG A 232 -0.77 0.43 16.79
C ARG A 232 0.32 0.61 17.85
N GLU A 233 1.13 1.66 17.70
CA GLU A 233 2.20 1.99 18.66
C GLU A 233 1.70 2.67 19.92
N LEU A 234 0.46 3.21 19.92
CA LEU A 234 -0.09 3.97 21.03
C LEU A 234 -0.68 3.07 22.13
N SER A 235 -0.40 3.41 23.40
CA SER A 235 -1.14 2.86 24.51
C SER A 235 -2.63 3.26 24.46
N GLU A 236 -3.53 2.51 25.09
CA GLU A 236 -4.95 2.85 25.16
C GLU A 236 -5.21 4.26 25.73
N GLU A 237 -4.38 4.69 26.67
CA GLU A 237 -4.47 6.03 27.24
C GLU A 237 -4.05 7.11 26.22
N ASP A 238 -2.98 6.86 25.45
CA ASP A 238 -2.47 7.81 24.49
C ASP A 238 -3.35 7.93 23.25
N ARG A 239 -4.07 6.88 22.88
CA ARG A 239 -5.07 6.88 21.80
C ARG A 239 -6.13 7.98 21.94
N LYS A 240 -6.46 8.38 23.16
CA LYS A 240 -7.40 9.49 23.44
C LYS A 240 -6.83 10.87 23.13
N ASN A 241 -5.51 10.95 23.04
CA ASN A 241 -4.78 12.20 22.82
C ASN A 241 -4.28 12.39 21.38
N VAL A 242 -4.50 11.44 20.49
CA VAL A 242 -4.20 11.63 19.07
C VAL A 242 -5.38 12.29 18.34
N ASP A 243 -5.07 13.18 17.41
CA ASP A 243 -6.00 13.67 16.40
C ASP A 243 -5.44 13.33 15.02
N PHE A 244 -6.16 12.50 14.28
CA PHE A 244 -5.84 12.19 12.90
C PHE A 244 -6.52 13.22 11.99
N ILE A 245 -5.72 14.11 11.43
CA ILE A 245 -6.16 15.09 10.45
C ILE A 245 -6.03 14.46 9.07
N ILE A 246 -7.16 14.33 8.37
CA ILE A 246 -7.18 14.07 6.94
C ILE A 246 -7.29 15.44 6.28
N PRO A 247 -6.24 15.91 5.59
CA PRO A 247 -6.24 17.24 5.01
C PRO A 247 -7.38 17.44 4.01
N PRO A 248 -7.95 18.64 3.90
CA PRO A 248 -9.08 18.90 3.03
C PRO A 248 -8.70 18.98 1.55
N GLY A 249 -9.64 18.62 0.69
CA GLY A 249 -9.52 18.81 -0.76
C GLY A 249 -8.32 18.10 -1.36
N ASP A 250 -7.63 18.78 -2.25
CA ASP A 250 -6.52 18.24 -3.03
C ASP A 250 -5.23 18.02 -2.22
N GLN A 251 -5.17 18.49 -0.98
CA GLN A 251 -4.06 18.19 -0.07
C GLN A 251 -4.17 16.78 0.52
N GLY A 252 -5.39 16.25 0.64
CA GLY A 252 -5.63 14.87 1.03
C GLY A 252 -5.55 13.97 -0.18
N TYR A 253 -4.78 12.90 -0.10
CA TYR A 253 -4.75 11.89 -1.14
C TYR A 253 -4.83 10.50 -0.53
N SER A 254 -5.15 9.55 -1.39
CA SER A 254 -5.34 8.17 -1.02
C SER A 254 -4.85 7.26 -2.11
N SER A 255 -4.50 6.05 -1.75
CA SER A 255 -4.35 4.94 -2.68
C SER A 255 -5.52 3.96 -2.54
N ILE A 256 -5.71 3.15 -3.55
CA ILE A 256 -6.47 1.91 -3.44
C ILE A 256 -5.49 0.79 -3.70
N ASP A 257 -5.20 0.05 -2.66
CA ASP A 257 -4.38 -1.13 -2.78
C ASP A 257 -5.26 -2.27 -3.27
N SER A 258 -4.79 -2.97 -4.28
CA SER A 258 -5.60 -3.98 -4.98
C SER A 258 -4.85 -5.30 -5.08
N PHE A 259 -5.57 -6.40 -4.92
CA PHE A 259 -5.04 -7.69 -5.33
C PHE A 259 -4.91 -7.71 -6.85
N VAL A 260 -3.71 -8.00 -7.34
CA VAL A 260 -3.44 -8.29 -8.73
C VAL A 260 -2.68 -9.60 -8.85
N VAL A 261 -2.95 -10.36 -9.91
CA VAL A 261 -2.25 -11.63 -10.19
C VAL A 261 -1.17 -11.37 -11.22
N LEU A 262 0.06 -11.85 -10.95
CA LEU A 262 1.15 -11.71 -11.88
C LEU A 262 0.89 -12.56 -13.14
N LYS A 263 1.28 -12.04 -14.31
CA LYS A 263 1.07 -12.70 -15.61
C LYS A 263 1.71 -14.09 -15.69
N ASP A 264 2.84 -14.26 -15.01
CA ASP A 264 3.61 -15.51 -15.00
C ASP A 264 3.28 -16.41 -13.79
N SER A 265 2.20 -16.09 -13.04
CA SER A 265 1.73 -16.93 -11.93
C SER A 265 1.52 -18.37 -12.38
N LYS A 266 1.99 -19.30 -11.57
CA LYS A 266 1.79 -20.74 -11.79
C LYS A 266 0.58 -21.29 -11.04
N ASN A 267 0.02 -20.50 -10.11
CA ASN A 267 -1.08 -20.89 -9.23
C ASN A 267 -2.28 -19.96 -9.41
N PHE A 268 -2.58 -19.56 -10.66
CA PHE A 268 -3.66 -18.61 -10.98
C PHE A 268 -5.01 -19.00 -10.34
N GLU A 269 -5.41 -20.27 -10.43
CA GLU A 269 -6.67 -20.74 -9.85
C GLU A 269 -6.70 -20.62 -8.30
N ASN A 270 -5.56 -20.84 -7.65
CA ASN A 270 -5.44 -20.64 -6.20
C ASN A 270 -5.52 -19.15 -5.85
N ALA A 271 -4.93 -18.29 -6.69
CA ALA A 271 -5.01 -16.85 -6.54
C ALA A 271 -6.47 -16.35 -6.63
N MET A 272 -7.24 -16.85 -7.62
CA MET A 272 -8.65 -16.50 -7.76
C MET A 272 -9.47 -16.92 -6.53
N LYS A 273 -9.26 -18.15 -6.04
CA LYS A 273 -9.91 -18.64 -4.81
C LYS A 273 -9.60 -17.78 -3.61
N PHE A 274 -8.33 -17.39 -3.45
CA PHE A 274 -7.90 -16.57 -2.32
C PHE A 274 -8.51 -15.15 -2.38
N ILE A 275 -8.48 -14.51 -3.54
CA ILE A 275 -9.07 -13.17 -3.74
C ILE A 275 -10.58 -13.24 -3.43
N ASN A 276 -11.28 -14.26 -3.93
CA ASN A 276 -12.71 -14.44 -3.65
C ASN A 276 -12.97 -14.68 -2.16
N TYR A 277 -12.14 -15.50 -1.50
CA TYR A 277 -12.24 -15.80 -0.07
C TYR A 277 -12.08 -14.54 0.80
N ILE A 278 -11.06 -13.73 0.53
CA ILE A 278 -10.80 -12.48 1.27
C ILE A 278 -12.00 -11.53 1.24
N HIS A 279 -12.74 -11.49 0.13
CA HIS A 279 -13.88 -10.57 -0.04
C HIS A 279 -15.21 -11.12 0.51
N ARG A 280 -15.21 -12.29 1.15
CA ARG A 280 -16.36 -12.75 1.94
C ARG A 280 -16.61 -11.77 3.09
N PRO A 281 -17.87 -11.38 3.35
CA PRO A 281 -18.18 -10.42 4.42
C PRO A 281 -17.63 -10.80 5.81
N ASP A 282 -17.75 -12.07 6.18
CA ASP A 282 -17.28 -12.60 7.47
C ASP A 282 -15.74 -12.57 7.61
N VAL A 283 -15.02 -12.84 6.53
CA VAL A 283 -13.54 -12.77 6.48
C VAL A 283 -13.08 -11.32 6.49
N TYR A 284 -13.67 -10.50 5.62
CA TYR A 284 -13.28 -9.11 5.50
C TYR A 284 -13.55 -8.29 6.78
N ALA A 285 -14.62 -8.63 7.51
CA ALA A 285 -14.91 -8.01 8.81
C ALA A 285 -13.81 -8.28 9.84
N LYS A 286 -13.27 -9.50 9.91
CA LYS A 286 -12.15 -9.86 10.78
C LYS A 286 -10.89 -9.07 10.41
N ILE A 287 -10.63 -8.87 9.12
CA ILE A 287 -9.52 -8.06 8.61
C ILE A 287 -9.71 -6.59 9.03
N SER A 288 -10.89 -6.03 8.82
CA SER A 288 -11.22 -4.65 9.19
C SER A 288 -11.08 -4.42 10.69
N ASP A 289 -11.49 -5.37 11.51
CA ASP A 289 -11.32 -5.33 12.97
C ASP A 289 -9.84 -5.42 13.39
N PHE A 290 -9.01 -6.12 12.62
CA PHE A 290 -7.58 -6.21 12.91
C PHE A 290 -6.85 -4.90 12.61
N ILE A 291 -7.09 -4.34 11.41
CA ILE A 291 -6.40 -3.13 10.94
C ILE A 291 -7.03 -1.85 11.49
N GLU A 292 -8.30 -1.91 11.90
CA GLU A 292 -9.10 -0.80 12.44
C GLU A 292 -9.28 0.39 11.46
N ILE A 293 -9.22 0.13 10.14
CA ILE A 293 -9.54 1.13 9.12
C ILE A 293 -10.94 0.90 8.52
N PRO A 294 -11.56 1.92 7.91
CA PRO A 294 -12.88 1.76 7.30
C PRO A 294 -12.89 0.68 6.24
N SER A 295 -13.84 -0.24 6.34
CA SER A 295 -14.05 -1.30 5.35
C SER A 295 -14.53 -0.74 4.02
N ILE A 296 -14.01 -1.27 2.92
CA ILE A 296 -14.53 -1.06 1.57
C ILE A 296 -15.55 -2.13 1.16
N ASN A 297 -15.74 -3.15 1.99
CA ASN A 297 -16.67 -4.25 1.77
C ASN A 297 -18.02 -3.93 2.43
N LYS A 298 -19.06 -3.71 1.61
CA LYS A 298 -20.43 -3.39 2.07
C LYS A 298 -21.00 -4.45 3.00
N GLY A 299 -20.79 -5.72 2.63
CA GLY A 299 -21.33 -6.84 3.41
C GLY A 299 -20.64 -7.00 4.76
N ALA A 300 -19.38 -6.59 4.88
CA ALA A 300 -18.65 -6.66 6.14
C ALA A 300 -19.04 -5.56 7.13
N ASN A 301 -19.59 -4.43 6.68
CA ASN A 301 -19.86 -3.26 7.53
C ASN A 301 -20.78 -3.56 8.73
N GLU A 302 -21.72 -4.49 8.59
CA GLU A 302 -22.62 -4.90 9.66
C GLU A 302 -21.98 -5.92 10.64
N LEU A 303 -20.86 -6.52 10.24
CA LEU A 303 -20.13 -7.55 10.99
C LEU A 303 -18.91 -6.99 11.72
N VAL A 304 -18.41 -5.81 11.31
CA VAL A 304 -17.28 -5.13 11.96
C VAL A 304 -17.66 -4.72 13.38
N THR A 305 -16.82 -5.10 14.34
CA THR A 305 -17.09 -4.87 15.78
C THR A 305 -16.31 -3.69 16.33
N LYS A 306 -15.18 -3.34 15.73
CA LYS A 306 -14.37 -2.22 16.16
C LYS A 306 -14.69 -0.95 15.38
N LYS A 307 -14.60 0.18 16.09
CA LYS A 307 -14.77 1.49 15.45
C LYS A 307 -13.54 1.82 14.61
N PRO A 308 -13.71 2.19 13.34
CA PRO A 308 -12.59 2.60 12.51
C PRO A 308 -11.88 3.85 13.07
N LEU A 309 -10.57 3.96 12.83
CA LEU A 309 -9.71 5.07 13.28
C LEU A 309 -10.13 6.42 12.73
N TYR A 310 -10.77 6.43 11.56
CA TYR A 310 -11.29 7.64 10.92
C TYR A 310 -12.62 7.37 10.21
N ASN A 311 -13.36 8.44 9.94
CA ASN A 311 -14.62 8.35 9.20
C ASN A 311 -14.32 8.36 7.70
N VAL A 312 -14.83 7.37 6.97
CA VAL A 312 -14.73 7.27 5.51
C VAL A 312 -15.25 8.51 4.78
N ASP A 313 -16.24 9.20 5.32
CA ASP A 313 -16.77 10.45 4.71
C ASP A 313 -15.70 11.55 4.58
N LYS A 314 -14.73 11.57 5.48
CA LYS A 314 -13.61 12.53 5.41
C LYS A 314 -12.65 12.23 4.26
N THR A 315 -12.66 11.02 3.75
CA THR A 315 -11.76 10.57 2.67
C THR A 315 -12.36 10.71 1.28
N LYS A 316 -13.67 10.99 1.17
CA LYS A 316 -14.39 11.02 -0.11
C LYS A 316 -13.79 11.99 -1.14
N ASN A 317 -13.20 13.10 -0.66
CA ASN A 317 -12.61 14.13 -1.51
C ASN A 317 -11.08 13.98 -1.66
N ALA A 318 -10.46 12.97 -1.05
CA ALA A 318 -9.04 12.72 -1.22
C ALA A 318 -8.78 12.25 -2.68
N GLN A 319 -7.77 12.84 -3.31
CA GLN A 319 -7.35 12.45 -4.65
C GLN A 319 -6.85 11.00 -4.64
N LEU A 320 -7.17 10.25 -5.68
CA LEU A 320 -6.50 8.99 -5.93
C LEU A 320 -5.10 9.26 -6.47
N LEU A 321 -4.07 8.63 -5.90
CA LEU A 321 -2.76 8.56 -6.52
C LEU A 321 -2.86 7.81 -7.85
N ILE A 322 -2.32 8.42 -8.90
CA ILE A 322 -2.30 7.89 -10.27
C ILE A 322 -0.88 7.86 -10.80
N ASP A 323 -0.63 7.06 -11.82
CA ASP A 323 0.58 7.15 -12.62
C ASP A 323 0.66 8.52 -13.32
N ILE A 324 1.77 9.22 -13.14
CA ILE A 324 2.04 10.51 -13.78
C ILE A 324 3.09 10.42 -14.89
N GLY A 325 3.49 9.20 -15.25
CA GLY A 325 4.42 8.91 -16.33
C GLY A 325 5.78 9.62 -16.16
N ASP A 326 6.32 10.16 -17.24
CA ASP A 326 7.64 10.83 -17.24
C ASP A 326 7.74 12.02 -16.29
N LYS A 327 6.61 12.59 -15.86
CA LYS A 327 6.58 13.68 -14.88
C LYS A 327 7.12 13.25 -13.52
N LEU A 328 7.02 11.94 -13.20
CA LEU A 328 7.62 11.36 -12.00
C LEU A 328 9.13 11.63 -11.94
N ASN A 329 9.84 11.50 -13.06
CA ASN A 329 11.27 11.76 -13.14
C ASN A 329 11.60 13.22 -12.84
N ILE A 330 10.73 14.15 -13.28
CA ILE A 330 10.89 15.58 -13.01
C ILE A 330 10.71 15.85 -11.52
N GLN A 331 9.64 15.35 -10.91
CA GLN A 331 9.38 15.51 -9.47
C GLN A 331 10.50 14.87 -8.64
N ASN A 332 10.95 13.67 -9.02
CA ASN A 332 12.04 12.98 -8.32
C ASN A 332 13.36 13.77 -8.35
N LYS A 333 13.69 14.42 -9.48
CA LYS A 333 14.87 15.28 -9.55
C LYS A 333 14.82 16.40 -8.49
N TYR A 334 13.67 17.08 -8.36
CA TYR A 334 13.49 18.14 -7.36
C TYR A 334 13.50 17.57 -5.93
N TRP A 335 12.97 16.36 -5.74
CA TRP A 335 13.04 15.66 -4.45
C TRP A 335 14.48 15.41 -4.01
N GLN A 336 15.32 14.89 -4.90
CA GLN A 336 16.74 14.68 -4.61
C GLN A 336 17.44 16.02 -4.25
N GLU A 337 17.12 17.11 -4.93
CA GLU A 337 17.64 18.43 -4.59
C GLU A 337 17.19 18.89 -3.20
N ILE A 338 15.96 18.58 -2.78
CA ILE A 338 15.44 18.88 -1.44
C ILE A 338 16.17 18.05 -0.39
N LEU A 339 16.39 16.77 -0.63
CA LEU A 339 17.04 15.88 0.33
C LEU A 339 18.47 16.34 0.66
N ILE A 340 19.24 16.78 -0.34
CA ILE A 340 20.63 17.22 -0.18
C ILE A 340 20.80 18.69 0.24
N ALA A 341 19.74 19.50 0.17
CA ALA A 341 19.77 20.90 0.61
C ALA A 341 20.04 20.98 2.13
N ASN A 342 20.94 21.88 2.54
CA ASN A 342 21.27 22.12 3.96
C ASN A 342 20.22 23.00 4.66
#